data_81c296029715eff937a5d3bd8d12e758
#
_entry.id   81c296029715eff937a5d3bd8d12e758
#
_cell.length_a   1.000
_cell.length_b   1.000
_cell.length_c   1.000
_cell.angle_alpha   90.00
_cell.angle_beta   90.00
_cell.angle_gamma   90.00
#
_symmetry.space_group_name_H-M   'P 1'
#
loop_
_entity.id
_entity.type
_entity.pdbx_description
1 polymer ?
#
loop_
_entity_poly.entity_id
_entity_poly.type
_entity_poly.pdbx_seq_one_letter_code
_entity_poly.pdbx_strand_id
1 'polypeptide(L)'
;MKIPAPSRGGRRGRRDRAAADAPARQVDYRRLRNPFPQMKLYSDDEIAATHDAALTMLEDLGMKILLPEARRIFAAGGARVDEAGEMVRIGREMVAAALDSAPRSVLCRAARPDRDVLLEPGMLVFQPGAGAPHATDLERGRRPGTGSDFRELIKLTQHFDVLQMVPPLVEPQDVPMNLRHYFTMEAQLTLSDKLPFIFSRGTPQVMESFEMLRDFRGCDDAGFMNESHCYTIINTNSPRQIDIPMARGLIDFARHGQLSIVTPFTLMGAMAPISVEAAMTLSHAEALAAITLTQLVRPGAPVCYGTFTSNVDMKSGAPAFGTPEHFRASLAAGQLARVVDRPWRCASGSAANINDSQAANETQFALWGCLMAGATVVIHAAGWLEGGLTVSYEKMVTDMEVLQMVAELCADTAPDNPQVSLDALAEVAPGGHFFAAAHTMARYQTEFYEPLVADWANFGSWTDSGAKTASQRATGIWKDIVSRDAALVHDAARIGAMQDFIAARTAAGGALPES
;
A
#
# COMPACT_ATOMS: atom_id res chain seq x y z
N MET A 1 53.66 32.36 -28.53
CA MET A 1 53.51 32.52 -27.08
C MET A 1 52.13 32.01 -26.75
N LYS A 2 52.00 30.78 -26.26
CA LYS A 2 50.69 30.14 -25.95
C LYS A 2 50.35 30.47 -24.46
N ILE A 3 49.20 31.09 -24.26
CA ILE A 3 48.65 31.38 -22.91
C ILE A 3 48.09 30.06 -22.36
N PRO A 4 48.50 29.60 -21.17
CA PRO A 4 47.94 28.40 -20.56
C PRO A 4 46.50 28.64 -20.04
N ALA A 5 45.59 27.68 -20.27
CA ALA A 5 44.22 27.69 -19.78
C ALA A 5 44.20 27.54 -18.25
N PRO A 6 43.28 28.22 -17.54
CA PRO A 6 43.21 28.12 -16.11
C PRO A 6 42.71 26.74 -15.64
N SER A 7 43.39 26.17 -14.65
CA SER A 7 43.07 24.89 -14.05
C SER A 7 41.70 24.89 -13.37
N ARG A 8 40.80 23.97 -13.77
CA ARG A 8 39.44 23.77 -13.24
C ARG A 8 39.37 23.08 -11.87
N GLY A 9 40.47 23.09 -11.06
CA GLY A 9 40.58 22.32 -9.82
C GLY A 9 40.01 22.94 -8.56
N GLY A 10 39.57 24.21 -8.55
CA GLY A 10 39.26 24.93 -7.30
C GLY A 10 37.79 24.91 -6.85
N ARG A 11 36.85 24.60 -7.72
CA ARG A 11 35.42 24.74 -7.40
C ARG A 11 34.75 23.48 -6.81
N ARG A 12 35.19 22.27 -7.17
CA ARG A 12 34.65 21.02 -6.60
C ARG A 12 34.98 20.85 -5.12
N GLY A 13 36.23 21.05 -4.70
CA GLY A 13 36.63 20.86 -3.32
C GLY A 13 36.01 21.85 -2.31
N ARG A 14 35.48 23.00 -2.78
CA ARG A 14 34.77 23.96 -1.93
C ARG A 14 33.28 23.67 -1.82
N ARG A 15 32.68 23.03 -2.85
CA ARG A 15 31.31 22.52 -2.83
C ARG A 15 31.16 21.35 -1.84
N ASP A 16 32.11 20.39 -1.89
CA ASP A 16 32.06 19.20 -1.04
C ASP A 16 32.23 19.51 0.46
N ARG A 17 32.95 20.61 0.83
CA ARG A 17 33.09 21.04 2.23
C ARG A 17 31.87 21.83 2.75
N ALA A 18 31.21 22.63 1.90
CA ALA A 18 30.01 23.36 2.30
C ALA A 18 28.77 22.44 2.43
N ALA A 19 28.75 21.34 1.66
CA ALA A 19 27.71 20.33 1.75
C ALA A 19 27.79 19.48 3.04
N ALA A 20 28.97 19.41 3.68
CA ALA A 20 29.15 18.62 4.90
C ALA A 20 28.63 19.32 6.18
N ASP A 21 28.42 20.65 6.15
CA ASP A 21 28.04 21.45 7.33
C ASP A 21 26.59 21.96 7.31
N ALA A 22 25.83 21.75 6.23
CA ALA A 22 24.41 22.12 6.21
C ALA A 22 23.56 20.98 6.80
N PRO A 23 22.61 21.27 7.69
CA PRO A 23 21.70 20.25 8.18
C PRO A 23 20.95 19.66 6.99
N ALA A 24 21.08 18.34 6.79
CA ALA A 24 20.32 17.64 5.76
C ALA A 24 18.82 17.85 6.00
N ARG A 25 18.04 18.07 4.92
CA ARG A 25 16.59 18.13 5.01
C ARG A 25 16.11 16.81 5.60
N GLN A 26 15.44 16.87 6.74
CA GLN A 26 14.91 15.70 7.43
C GLN A 26 13.38 15.75 7.38
N VAL A 27 12.79 15.02 6.42
CA VAL A 27 11.35 14.74 6.41
C VAL A 27 11.15 13.30 6.91
N ASP A 28 10.31 13.13 7.91
CA ASP A 28 9.95 11.79 8.39
C ASP A 28 8.90 11.17 7.45
N TYR A 29 9.36 10.39 6.48
CA TYR A 29 8.50 9.68 5.53
C TYR A 29 7.74 8.49 6.14
N ARG A 30 7.98 8.15 7.40
CA ARG A 30 7.37 7.00 8.07
C ARG A 30 6.00 7.29 8.66
N ARG A 31 5.74 8.57 9.00
CA ARG A 31 4.51 9.00 9.68
C ARG A 31 3.90 10.18 8.96
N LEU A 32 3.04 9.87 7.99
CA LEU A 32 2.41 10.89 7.18
C LEU A 32 0.96 11.12 7.64
N ARG A 33 0.55 12.39 7.63
CA ARG A 33 -0.85 12.80 7.73
C ARG A 33 -1.26 13.45 6.43
N ASN A 34 -2.47 13.14 6.00
CA ASN A 34 -3.03 13.74 4.79
C ASN A 34 -3.44 15.20 5.06
N PRO A 35 -2.76 16.20 4.48
CA PRO A 35 -3.06 17.62 4.71
C PRO A 35 -4.15 18.16 3.78
N PHE A 36 -4.57 17.38 2.77
CA PHE A 36 -5.44 17.88 1.72
C PHE A 36 -6.89 17.94 2.17
N PRO A 37 -7.62 19.01 1.78
CA PRO A 37 -9.07 19.07 1.95
C PRO A 37 -9.72 17.90 1.21
N GLN A 38 -10.62 17.19 1.89
CA GLN A 38 -11.33 16.07 1.29
C GLN A 38 -12.38 16.56 0.28
N MET A 39 -12.29 16.08 -0.95
CA MET A 39 -13.27 16.37 -1.98
C MET A 39 -14.54 15.55 -1.78
N LYS A 40 -15.69 16.18 -2.06
CA LYS A 40 -17.00 15.52 -2.14
C LYS A 40 -17.41 15.41 -3.61
N LEU A 41 -17.82 14.22 -4.03
CA LEU A 41 -18.42 13.98 -5.35
C LEU A 41 -19.95 14.09 -5.27
N TYR A 42 -20.51 13.55 -4.18
CA TYR A 42 -21.94 13.49 -3.91
C TYR A 42 -22.29 14.36 -2.70
N SER A 43 -23.53 14.81 -2.64
CA SER A 43 -24.10 15.42 -1.45
C SER A 43 -24.18 14.42 -0.30
N ASP A 44 -24.30 14.91 0.92
CA ASP A 44 -24.42 14.05 2.09
C ASP A 44 -25.70 13.19 2.04
N ASP A 45 -26.80 13.70 1.46
CA ASP A 45 -28.05 12.95 1.25
C ASP A 45 -27.89 11.81 0.23
N GLU A 46 -27.15 12.03 -0.87
CA GLU A 46 -26.88 10.97 -1.86
C GLU A 46 -25.99 9.87 -1.28
N ILE A 47 -25.02 10.22 -0.45
CA ILE A 47 -24.17 9.25 0.25
C ILE A 47 -24.99 8.48 1.30
N ALA A 48 -25.85 9.14 2.05
CA ALA A 48 -26.76 8.48 3.00
C ALA A 48 -27.70 7.50 2.28
N ALA A 49 -28.23 7.88 1.12
CA ALA A 49 -29.07 7.01 0.29
C ALA A 49 -28.28 5.80 -0.25
N THR A 50 -27.00 5.99 -0.64
CA THR A 50 -26.12 4.90 -1.08
C THR A 50 -25.83 3.92 0.06
N HIS A 51 -25.55 4.43 1.27
CA HIS A 51 -25.38 3.61 2.46
C HIS A 51 -26.66 2.82 2.78
N ASP A 52 -27.82 3.46 2.77
CA ASP A 52 -29.12 2.81 3.02
C ASP A 52 -29.43 1.73 1.97
N ALA A 53 -29.15 1.99 0.70
CA ALA A 53 -29.29 0.99 -0.36
C ALA A 53 -28.35 -0.22 -0.16
N ALA A 54 -27.15 0.00 0.33
CA ALA A 54 -26.22 -1.10 0.67
C ALA A 54 -26.75 -1.95 1.84
N LEU A 55 -27.32 -1.32 2.86
CA LEU A 55 -27.96 -2.04 3.97
C LEU A 55 -29.20 -2.82 3.49
N THR A 56 -30.02 -2.22 2.63
CA THR A 56 -31.17 -2.89 2.00
C THR A 56 -30.72 -4.09 1.16
N MET A 57 -29.62 -3.95 0.41
CA MET A 57 -29.05 -5.08 -0.35
C MET A 57 -28.65 -6.24 0.59
N LEU A 58 -28.01 -5.95 1.73
CA LEU A 58 -27.64 -6.99 2.70
C LEU A 58 -28.83 -7.65 3.35
N GLU A 59 -29.89 -6.91 3.66
CA GLU A 59 -31.08 -7.37 4.35
C GLU A 59 -32.03 -8.17 3.44
N ASP A 60 -32.24 -7.72 2.21
CA ASP A 60 -33.21 -8.27 1.28
C ASP A 60 -32.61 -9.26 0.29
N LEU A 61 -31.50 -8.88 -0.36
CA LEU A 61 -30.83 -9.72 -1.36
C LEU A 61 -29.80 -10.65 -0.72
N GLY A 62 -29.07 -10.19 0.29
CA GLY A 62 -28.04 -10.92 1.01
C GLY A 62 -26.76 -11.19 0.23
N MET A 63 -25.86 -11.93 0.89
CA MET A 63 -24.57 -12.38 0.39
C MET A 63 -24.52 -13.89 0.27
N LYS A 64 -23.89 -14.40 -0.78
CA LYS A 64 -23.55 -15.83 -0.88
C LYS A 64 -22.25 -16.09 -0.11
N ILE A 65 -22.32 -16.94 0.93
CA ILE A 65 -21.20 -17.25 1.81
C ILE A 65 -20.88 -18.75 1.66
N LEU A 66 -19.79 -19.07 0.97
CA LEU A 66 -19.48 -20.47 0.63
C LEU A 66 -19.03 -21.30 1.84
N LEU A 67 -18.40 -20.67 2.85
CA LEU A 67 -17.90 -21.37 4.03
C LEU A 67 -19.03 -21.69 5.03
N PRO A 68 -19.33 -22.98 5.34
CA PRO A 68 -20.37 -23.34 6.29
C PRO A 68 -20.15 -22.79 7.70
N GLU A 69 -18.90 -22.69 8.15
CA GLU A 69 -18.57 -22.10 9.45
C GLU A 69 -18.98 -20.64 9.52
N ALA A 70 -18.71 -19.85 8.48
CA ALA A 70 -19.10 -18.44 8.43
C ALA A 70 -20.64 -18.29 8.46
N ARG A 71 -21.38 -19.15 7.73
CA ARG A 71 -22.85 -19.15 7.81
C ARG A 71 -23.38 -19.45 9.22
N ARG A 72 -22.75 -20.41 9.93
CA ARG A 72 -23.11 -20.69 11.34
C ARG A 72 -22.83 -19.49 12.26
N ILE A 73 -21.72 -18.78 12.05
CA ILE A 73 -21.39 -17.56 12.83
C ILE A 73 -22.44 -16.48 12.56
N PHE A 74 -22.81 -16.22 11.31
CA PHE A 74 -23.87 -15.28 10.96
C PHE A 74 -25.22 -15.70 11.56
N ALA A 75 -25.60 -16.97 11.49
CA ALA A 75 -26.84 -17.49 12.07
C ALA A 75 -26.88 -17.30 13.59
N ALA A 76 -25.77 -17.61 14.27
CA ALA A 76 -25.63 -17.39 15.71
C ALA A 76 -25.74 -15.92 16.11
N GLY A 77 -25.29 -15.01 15.24
CA GLY A 77 -25.46 -13.57 15.37
C GLY A 77 -26.87 -13.04 15.05
N GLY A 78 -27.77 -13.89 14.52
CA GLY A 78 -29.16 -13.52 14.21
C GLY A 78 -29.45 -13.24 12.72
N ALA A 79 -28.49 -13.49 11.81
CA ALA A 79 -28.73 -13.37 10.38
C ALA A 79 -29.70 -14.47 9.88
N ARG A 80 -30.45 -14.16 8.83
CA ARG A 80 -31.30 -15.16 8.15
C ARG A 80 -30.46 -15.95 7.14
N VAL A 81 -30.27 -17.23 7.41
CA VAL A 81 -29.44 -18.11 6.57
C VAL A 81 -30.29 -19.10 5.81
N ASP A 82 -30.10 -19.18 4.50
CA ASP A 82 -30.57 -20.25 3.62
C ASP A 82 -29.39 -21.15 3.30
N GLU A 83 -29.30 -22.29 3.99
CA GLU A 83 -28.20 -23.25 3.82
C GLU A 83 -28.19 -23.89 2.44
N ALA A 84 -29.35 -24.15 1.83
CA ALA A 84 -29.43 -24.76 0.50
C ALA A 84 -28.92 -23.81 -0.59
N GLY A 85 -29.22 -22.54 -0.48
CA GLY A 85 -28.74 -21.50 -1.40
C GLY A 85 -27.42 -20.86 -0.97
N GLU A 86 -26.84 -21.24 0.18
CA GLU A 86 -25.65 -20.63 0.80
C GLU A 86 -25.79 -19.11 1.02
N MET A 87 -27.04 -18.64 1.15
CA MET A 87 -27.37 -17.23 1.24
C MET A 87 -27.50 -16.77 2.68
N VAL A 88 -26.89 -15.64 2.98
CA VAL A 88 -26.96 -14.97 4.29
C VAL A 88 -27.54 -13.57 4.10
N ARG A 89 -28.66 -13.28 4.78
CA ARG A 89 -29.24 -11.94 4.83
C ARG A 89 -28.94 -11.31 6.17
N ILE A 90 -28.26 -10.17 6.12
CA ILE A 90 -27.69 -9.49 7.30
C ILE A 90 -28.56 -8.28 7.61
N GLY A 91 -29.18 -8.25 8.77
CA GLY A 91 -30.02 -7.13 9.20
C GLY A 91 -29.21 -5.87 9.50
N ARG A 92 -29.83 -4.71 9.33
CA ARG A 92 -29.22 -3.38 9.55
C ARG A 92 -28.65 -3.22 10.96
N GLU A 93 -29.38 -3.69 11.97
CA GLU A 93 -28.94 -3.61 13.37
C GLU A 93 -27.67 -4.42 13.64
N MET A 94 -27.52 -5.57 12.96
CA MET A 94 -26.31 -6.37 13.06
C MET A 94 -25.11 -5.64 12.45
N VAL A 95 -25.27 -4.98 11.30
CA VAL A 95 -24.22 -4.16 10.68
C VAL A 95 -23.86 -2.99 11.58
N ALA A 96 -24.85 -2.29 12.16
CA ALA A 96 -24.62 -1.19 13.09
C ALA A 96 -23.83 -1.65 14.31
N ALA A 97 -24.24 -2.75 14.96
CA ALA A 97 -23.54 -3.32 16.11
C ALA A 97 -22.10 -3.75 15.76
N ALA A 98 -21.87 -4.29 14.57
CA ALA A 98 -20.53 -4.63 14.09
C ALA A 98 -19.66 -3.37 13.87
N LEU A 99 -20.22 -2.32 13.31
CA LEU A 99 -19.52 -1.04 13.16
C LEU A 99 -19.22 -0.41 14.53
N ASP A 100 -20.13 -0.47 15.49
CA ASP A 100 -19.91 0.06 16.84
C ASP A 100 -18.77 -0.67 17.58
N SER A 101 -18.63 -1.98 17.36
CA SER A 101 -17.56 -2.78 17.98
C SER A 101 -16.22 -2.69 17.26
N ALA A 102 -16.19 -2.40 15.96
CA ALA A 102 -14.97 -2.31 15.17
C ALA A 102 -14.12 -1.09 15.62
N PRO A 103 -12.79 -1.21 15.72
CA PRO A 103 -11.94 -0.11 16.17
C PRO A 103 -11.83 1.00 15.12
N ARG A 104 -11.85 2.26 15.58
CA ARG A 104 -11.60 3.45 14.74
C ARG A 104 -10.11 3.65 14.43
N SER A 105 -9.26 3.06 15.24
CA SER A 105 -7.81 3.17 15.15
C SER A 105 -7.21 1.80 15.42
N VAL A 106 -6.25 1.39 14.59
CA VAL A 106 -5.51 0.14 14.72
C VAL A 106 -4.03 0.44 14.70
N LEU A 107 -3.34 0.16 15.82
CA LEU A 107 -1.88 0.22 15.87
C LEU A 107 -1.32 -1.17 15.51
N CYS A 108 -0.61 -1.24 14.38
CA CYS A 108 0.08 -2.44 13.96
C CYS A 108 1.55 -2.38 14.37
N ARG A 109 2.02 -3.41 15.07
CA ARG A 109 3.40 -3.53 15.55
C ARG A 109 4.30 -4.04 14.43
N ALA A 110 5.28 -3.24 14.06
CA ALA A 110 6.36 -3.65 13.17
C ALA A 110 7.53 -4.29 13.95
N ALA A 111 8.68 -4.50 13.34
CA ALA A 111 9.83 -5.08 14.04
C ALA A 111 10.42 -4.16 15.12
N ARG A 112 10.18 -2.86 15.00
CA ARG A 112 10.64 -1.82 15.93
C ARG A 112 9.55 -0.76 16.12
N PRO A 113 9.48 -0.10 17.29
CA PRO A 113 8.43 0.90 17.58
C PRO A 113 8.43 2.12 16.62
N ASP A 114 9.57 2.49 16.05
CA ASP A 114 9.67 3.58 15.07
C ASP A 114 9.15 3.19 13.67
N ARG A 115 8.85 1.92 13.47
CA ARG A 115 8.22 1.34 12.28
C ARG A 115 6.76 0.95 12.47
N ASP A 116 6.23 1.08 13.69
CA ASP A 116 4.82 0.79 13.97
C ASP A 116 3.91 1.62 13.04
N VAL A 117 2.84 0.99 12.57
CA VAL A 117 1.90 1.59 11.61
C VAL A 117 0.58 1.86 12.30
N LEU A 118 0.23 3.14 12.40
CA LEU A 118 -1.06 3.57 12.94
C LEU A 118 -2.05 3.78 11.78
N LEU A 119 -3.14 3.01 11.80
CA LEU A 119 -4.25 3.17 10.87
C LEU A 119 -5.41 3.87 11.58
N GLU A 120 -5.61 5.14 11.29
CA GLU A 120 -6.75 5.95 11.75
C GLU A 120 -7.12 6.98 10.68
N PRO A 121 -8.36 7.49 10.64
CA PRO A 121 -8.73 8.54 9.70
C PRO A 121 -7.79 9.75 9.79
N GLY A 122 -7.30 10.21 8.62
CA GLY A 122 -6.34 11.31 8.53
C GLY A 122 -4.86 10.90 8.50
N MET A 123 -4.51 9.66 8.86
CA MET A 123 -3.18 9.11 8.58
C MET A 123 -3.06 8.76 7.09
N LEU A 124 -1.80 8.68 6.61
CA LEU A 124 -1.50 8.27 5.24
C LEU A 124 -0.38 7.23 5.23
N VAL A 125 -0.69 6.04 4.74
CA VAL A 125 0.19 4.87 4.70
C VAL A 125 0.27 4.37 3.26
N PHE A 126 1.48 4.11 2.78
CA PHE A 126 1.70 3.59 1.44
C PHE A 126 2.18 2.13 1.44
N GLN A 127 1.63 1.36 0.51
CA GLN A 127 2.03 0.00 0.21
C GLN A 127 2.29 -0.14 -1.30
N PRO A 128 3.38 -0.78 -1.72
CA PRO A 128 3.63 -1.04 -3.15
C PRO A 128 2.65 -2.07 -3.74
N GLY A 129 2.83 -2.41 -5.00
CA GLY A 129 2.06 -3.44 -5.69
C GLY A 129 2.08 -4.78 -4.96
N ALA A 130 1.01 -5.56 -5.07
CA ALA A 130 0.88 -6.84 -4.38
C ALA A 130 0.26 -7.91 -5.29
N GLY A 131 0.71 -9.16 -5.14
CA GLY A 131 0.08 -10.34 -5.74
C GLY A 131 0.34 -10.53 -7.23
N ALA A 132 1.31 -9.84 -7.84
CA ALA A 132 1.60 -9.98 -9.25
C ALA A 132 2.21 -11.36 -9.56
N PRO A 133 1.69 -12.10 -10.56
CA PRO A 133 2.30 -13.36 -11.00
C PRO A 133 3.61 -13.16 -11.78
N HIS A 134 3.88 -11.97 -12.29
CA HIS A 134 5.05 -11.69 -13.12
C HIS A 134 5.86 -10.51 -12.57
N ALA A 135 7.16 -10.53 -12.86
CA ALA A 135 8.07 -9.41 -12.68
C ALA A 135 8.61 -8.93 -14.04
N THR A 136 8.98 -7.67 -14.13
CA THR A 136 9.64 -7.09 -15.33
C THR A 136 10.68 -6.05 -14.95
N ASP A 137 11.73 -5.99 -15.73
CA ASP A 137 12.72 -4.92 -15.77
C ASP A 137 13.32 -4.77 -17.17
N LEU A 138 14.06 -3.71 -17.42
CA LEU A 138 14.60 -3.39 -18.75
C LEU A 138 15.63 -4.42 -19.28
N GLU A 139 16.27 -5.19 -18.40
CA GLU A 139 17.34 -6.11 -18.81
C GLU A 139 16.82 -7.55 -18.96
N ARG A 140 15.99 -8.02 -18.03
CA ARG A 140 15.49 -9.41 -17.97
C ARG A 140 14.12 -9.56 -18.66
N GLY A 141 13.45 -8.46 -18.94
CA GLY A 141 12.12 -8.45 -19.54
C GLY A 141 11.02 -9.02 -18.61
N ARG A 142 9.81 -9.20 -19.16
CA ARG A 142 8.67 -9.78 -18.45
C ARG A 142 8.85 -11.29 -18.30
N ARG A 143 8.70 -11.80 -17.06
CA ARG A 143 8.91 -13.21 -16.70
C ARG A 143 8.03 -13.64 -15.55
N PRO A 144 7.77 -14.96 -15.36
CA PRO A 144 7.18 -15.46 -14.13
C PRO A 144 7.99 -14.99 -12.91
N GLY A 145 7.31 -14.60 -11.84
CA GLY A 145 7.96 -14.21 -10.61
C GLY A 145 8.72 -15.37 -9.96
N THR A 146 9.88 -15.08 -9.39
CA THR A 146 10.75 -16.05 -8.72
C THR A 146 11.01 -15.66 -7.27
N GLY A 147 11.54 -16.59 -6.47
CA GLY A 147 12.00 -16.32 -5.11
C GLY A 147 13.09 -15.25 -5.07
N SER A 148 13.96 -15.19 -6.09
CA SER A 148 14.93 -14.09 -6.24
C SER A 148 14.25 -12.74 -6.43
N ASP A 149 13.29 -12.64 -7.35
CA ASP A 149 12.53 -11.42 -7.57
C ASP A 149 11.80 -10.99 -6.28
N PHE A 150 11.22 -11.94 -5.55
CA PHE A 150 10.54 -11.67 -4.28
C PHE A 150 11.49 -11.03 -3.27
N ARG A 151 12.67 -11.61 -3.05
CA ARG A 151 13.69 -11.08 -2.12
C ARG A 151 14.22 -9.70 -2.57
N GLU A 152 14.50 -9.52 -3.85
CA GLU A 152 14.95 -8.24 -4.42
C GLU A 152 13.92 -7.13 -4.18
N LEU A 153 12.63 -7.41 -4.43
CA LEU A 153 11.54 -6.45 -4.25
C LEU A 153 11.28 -6.14 -2.76
N ILE A 154 11.49 -7.10 -1.85
CA ILE A 154 11.46 -6.82 -0.40
C ILE A 154 12.60 -5.86 -0.01
N LYS A 155 13.83 -6.06 -0.53
CA LYS A 155 14.95 -5.13 -0.30
C LYS A 155 14.62 -3.72 -0.80
N LEU A 156 14.03 -3.58 -1.99
CA LEU A 156 13.57 -2.30 -2.51
C LEU A 156 12.51 -1.67 -1.61
N THR A 157 11.53 -2.43 -1.17
CA THR A 157 10.49 -1.95 -0.24
C THR A 157 11.10 -1.50 1.08
N GLN A 158 12.06 -2.24 1.61
CA GLN A 158 12.75 -1.90 2.86
C GLN A 158 13.53 -0.59 2.75
N HIS A 159 14.17 -0.36 1.62
CA HIS A 159 15.02 0.81 1.40
C HIS A 159 14.26 2.15 1.49
N PHE A 160 13.03 2.21 1.00
CA PHE A 160 12.25 3.44 0.92
C PHE A 160 11.34 3.63 2.13
N ASP A 161 11.66 4.56 3.01
CA ASP A 161 10.91 4.86 4.24
C ASP A 161 9.47 5.31 3.99
N VAL A 162 9.16 5.83 2.80
CA VAL A 162 7.80 6.24 2.40
C VAL A 162 6.84 5.06 2.26
N LEU A 163 7.35 3.84 2.19
CA LEU A 163 6.56 2.60 2.23
C LEU A 163 6.58 2.03 3.66
N GLN A 164 5.44 1.86 4.29
CA GLN A 164 5.33 1.37 5.67
C GLN A 164 4.99 -0.11 5.77
N MET A 165 4.45 -0.71 4.70
CA MET A 165 3.94 -2.08 4.68
C MET A 165 4.66 -2.90 3.60
N VAL A 166 4.94 -4.17 3.91
CA VAL A 166 5.60 -5.10 3.00
C VAL A 166 4.59 -6.13 2.50
N PRO A 167 4.06 -5.97 1.27
CA PRO A 167 3.19 -6.98 0.68
C PRO A 167 4.03 -8.05 -0.05
N PRO A 168 3.40 -9.16 -0.48
CA PRO A 168 3.97 -10.07 -1.45
C PRO A 168 3.92 -9.43 -2.85
N LEU A 169 4.97 -8.69 -3.23
CA LEU A 169 4.98 -7.91 -4.47
C LEU A 169 4.84 -8.80 -5.71
N VAL A 170 5.51 -9.95 -5.70
CA VAL A 170 5.45 -10.93 -6.78
C VAL A 170 5.27 -12.34 -6.22
N GLU A 171 4.59 -13.20 -6.94
CA GLU A 171 4.41 -14.59 -6.55
C GLU A 171 5.69 -15.38 -6.87
N PRO A 172 6.37 -16.02 -5.88
CA PRO A 172 7.55 -16.85 -6.12
C PRO A 172 7.13 -18.22 -6.69
N GLN A 173 6.95 -18.30 -8.00
CA GLN A 173 6.37 -19.47 -8.67
C GLN A 173 7.32 -20.68 -8.73
N ASP A 174 8.61 -20.47 -8.55
CA ASP A 174 9.64 -21.49 -8.41
C ASP A 174 9.66 -22.16 -7.01
N VAL A 175 8.89 -21.63 -6.05
CA VAL A 175 8.71 -22.22 -4.73
C VAL A 175 7.41 -23.04 -4.68
N PRO A 176 7.45 -24.34 -4.25
CA PRO A 176 6.25 -25.18 -4.13
C PRO A 176 5.16 -24.53 -3.26
N MET A 177 3.88 -24.66 -3.65
CA MET A 177 2.76 -23.99 -2.97
C MET A 177 2.62 -24.37 -1.49
N ASN A 178 2.93 -25.61 -1.13
CA ASN A 178 2.90 -26.11 0.25
C ASN A 178 4.05 -25.57 1.13
N LEU A 179 5.07 -24.95 0.52
CA LEU A 179 6.25 -24.38 1.23
C LEU A 179 6.34 -22.85 1.06
N ARG A 180 5.51 -22.28 0.20
CA ARG A 180 5.64 -20.88 -0.23
C ARG A 180 5.44 -19.88 0.91
N HIS A 181 4.57 -20.17 1.86
CA HIS A 181 4.34 -19.32 3.02
C HIS A 181 5.57 -19.25 3.94
N TYR A 182 6.33 -20.33 4.12
CA TYR A 182 7.60 -20.30 4.87
C TYR A 182 8.61 -19.39 4.19
N PHE A 183 8.80 -19.59 2.88
CA PHE A 183 9.74 -18.78 2.09
C PHE A 183 9.40 -17.28 2.15
N THR A 184 8.11 -16.93 1.97
CA THR A 184 7.69 -15.54 1.97
C THR A 184 7.79 -14.90 3.34
N MET A 185 7.46 -15.64 4.42
CA MET A 185 7.63 -15.17 5.79
C MET A 185 9.10 -14.99 6.16
N GLU A 186 9.96 -15.97 5.89
CA GLU A 186 11.39 -15.86 6.11
C GLU A 186 11.96 -14.60 5.42
N ALA A 187 11.65 -14.40 4.14
CA ALA A 187 12.13 -13.24 3.40
C ALA A 187 11.63 -11.91 3.99
N GLN A 188 10.36 -11.80 4.35
CA GLN A 188 9.80 -10.60 4.97
C GLN A 188 10.43 -10.30 6.33
N LEU A 189 10.60 -11.32 7.17
CA LEU A 189 11.14 -11.16 8.53
C LEU A 189 12.63 -10.88 8.56
N THR A 190 13.40 -11.43 7.61
CA THR A 190 14.86 -11.28 7.58
C THR A 190 15.35 -10.08 6.77
N LEU A 191 14.58 -9.63 5.77
CA LEU A 191 14.97 -8.54 4.86
C LEU A 191 14.23 -7.23 5.14
N SER A 192 13.25 -7.20 6.05
CA SER A 192 12.48 -5.99 6.37
C SER A 192 12.16 -5.88 7.85
N ASP A 193 12.17 -4.64 8.37
CA ASP A 193 11.69 -4.28 9.71
C ASP A 193 10.28 -3.68 9.71
N LYS A 194 9.62 -3.66 8.55
CA LYS A 194 8.28 -3.11 8.33
C LYS A 194 7.18 -4.11 8.68
N LEU A 195 5.91 -3.67 8.57
CA LEU A 195 4.75 -4.52 8.85
C LEU A 195 4.60 -5.62 7.78
N PRO A 196 4.68 -6.92 8.15
CA PRO A 196 4.61 -8.02 7.19
C PRO A 196 3.16 -8.39 6.83
N PHE A 197 3.01 -8.93 5.63
CA PHE A 197 1.78 -9.49 5.09
C PHE A 197 1.74 -11.02 5.25
N ILE A 198 0.57 -11.56 5.57
CA ILE A 198 0.33 -13.01 5.55
C ILE A 198 -0.85 -13.31 4.62
N PHE A 199 -0.61 -14.18 3.66
CA PHE A 199 -1.65 -14.66 2.75
C PHE A 199 -2.69 -15.52 3.47
N SER A 200 -3.97 -15.24 3.22
CA SER A 200 -5.08 -16.09 3.63
C SER A 200 -5.32 -17.20 2.61
N ARG A 201 -4.48 -18.24 2.66
CA ARG A 201 -4.56 -19.41 1.75
C ARG A 201 -4.90 -20.70 2.50
N GLY A 202 -5.73 -20.60 3.53
CA GLY A 202 -6.14 -21.69 4.40
C GLY A 202 -5.53 -21.61 5.79
N THR A 203 -6.27 -22.12 6.77
CA THR A 203 -5.90 -22.05 8.19
C THR A 203 -4.51 -22.62 8.48
N PRO A 204 -4.07 -23.77 7.92
CA PRO A 204 -2.74 -24.30 8.24
C PRO A 204 -1.62 -23.31 7.89
N GLN A 205 -1.63 -22.74 6.67
CA GLN A 205 -0.61 -21.77 6.26
C GLN A 205 -0.65 -20.48 7.08
N VAL A 206 -1.83 -20.01 7.45
CA VAL A 206 -1.99 -18.81 8.29
C VAL A 206 -1.44 -19.06 9.69
N MET A 207 -1.80 -20.19 10.32
CA MET A 207 -1.35 -20.51 11.68
C MET A 207 0.16 -20.69 11.76
N GLU A 208 0.76 -21.40 10.80
CA GLU A 208 2.21 -21.57 10.76
C GLU A 208 2.94 -20.25 10.49
N SER A 209 2.37 -19.36 9.67
CA SER A 209 2.90 -18.00 9.48
C SER A 209 2.79 -17.15 10.75
N PHE A 210 1.70 -17.27 11.52
CA PHE A 210 1.56 -16.63 12.84
C PHE A 210 2.60 -17.17 13.84
N GLU A 211 2.81 -18.47 13.88
CA GLU A 211 3.82 -19.11 14.72
C GLU A 211 5.22 -18.58 14.40
N MET A 212 5.61 -18.56 13.12
CA MET A 212 6.90 -18.01 12.67
C MET A 212 7.07 -16.54 13.09
N LEU A 213 6.05 -15.71 12.88
CA LEU A 213 6.08 -14.28 13.21
C LEU A 213 6.18 -14.06 14.72
N ARG A 214 5.34 -14.74 15.50
CA ARG A 214 5.30 -14.66 16.96
C ARG A 214 6.65 -15.02 17.57
N ASP A 215 7.19 -16.19 17.17
CA ASP A 215 8.43 -16.72 17.71
C ASP A 215 9.64 -15.87 17.29
N PHE A 216 9.69 -15.44 16.03
CA PHE A 216 10.74 -14.54 15.53
C PHE A 216 10.77 -13.20 16.29
N ARG A 217 9.59 -12.68 16.67
CA ARG A 217 9.46 -11.42 17.44
C ARG A 217 9.61 -11.64 18.93
N GLY A 218 9.54 -12.88 19.42
CA GLY A 218 9.62 -13.23 20.85
C GLY A 218 8.39 -12.77 21.63
N CYS A 219 7.22 -12.79 21.00
CA CYS A 219 5.94 -12.51 21.63
C CYS A 219 5.40 -13.80 22.27
N ASP A 220 4.72 -13.69 23.41
CA ASP A 220 3.88 -14.76 23.91
C ASP A 220 2.52 -14.78 23.21
N ASP A 221 1.73 -15.83 23.41
CA ASP A 221 0.40 -15.97 22.78
C ASP A 221 -0.55 -14.82 23.15
N ALA A 222 -0.52 -14.37 24.39
CA ALA A 222 -1.38 -13.30 24.88
C ALA A 222 -0.99 -11.95 24.23
N GLY A 223 0.28 -11.64 24.16
CA GLY A 223 0.80 -10.45 23.49
C GLY A 223 0.46 -10.45 22.01
N PHE A 224 0.66 -11.59 21.33
CA PHE A 224 0.32 -11.72 19.92
C PHE A 224 -1.17 -11.56 19.63
N MET A 225 -2.05 -12.08 20.49
CA MET A 225 -3.50 -11.94 20.33
C MET A 225 -4.05 -10.56 20.67
N ASN A 226 -3.34 -9.77 21.47
CA ASN A 226 -3.81 -8.45 21.92
C ASN A 226 -3.24 -7.30 21.09
N GLU A 227 -2.24 -7.54 20.27
CA GLU A 227 -1.63 -6.57 19.38
C GLU A 227 -1.61 -7.09 17.93
N SER A 228 -1.78 -6.20 16.94
CA SER A 228 -1.69 -6.58 15.54
C SER A 228 -0.24 -6.55 15.08
N HIS A 229 0.31 -7.68 14.66
CA HIS A 229 1.70 -7.82 14.22
C HIS A 229 1.85 -8.04 12.71
N CYS A 230 0.75 -8.28 12.03
CA CYS A 230 0.68 -8.48 10.58
C CYS A 230 -0.69 -8.05 10.04
N TYR A 231 -0.79 -8.09 8.74
CA TYR A 231 -2.07 -7.83 8.06
C TYR A 231 -2.28 -8.80 6.91
N THR A 232 -3.54 -8.92 6.51
CA THR A 232 -3.96 -9.56 5.27
C THR A 232 -4.92 -8.67 4.50
N ILE A 233 -5.09 -8.94 3.20
CA ILE A 233 -6.09 -8.31 2.35
C ILE A 233 -7.09 -9.39 1.96
N ILE A 234 -8.36 -9.14 2.26
CA ILE A 234 -9.47 -10.02 1.95
C ILE A 234 -10.32 -9.39 0.87
N ASN A 235 -10.28 -9.96 -0.31
CA ASN A 235 -11.15 -9.58 -1.41
C ASN A 235 -12.46 -10.36 -1.34
N THR A 236 -13.59 -9.70 -1.54
CA THR A 236 -14.85 -10.38 -1.81
C THR A 236 -14.89 -10.80 -3.29
N ASN A 237 -15.70 -11.79 -3.59
CA ASN A 237 -15.92 -12.24 -4.98
C ASN A 237 -17.16 -11.53 -5.55
N SER A 238 -16.98 -10.29 -5.98
CA SER A 238 -18.10 -9.52 -6.54
C SER A 238 -18.69 -10.17 -7.77
N PRO A 239 -20.02 -10.24 -7.92
CA PRO A 239 -21.00 -9.61 -7.04
C PRO A 239 -21.49 -10.54 -5.90
N ARG A 240 -21.57 -9.98 -4.69
CA ARG A 240 -22.26 -10.52 -3.52
C ARG A 240 -21.83 -11.93 -3.08
N GLN A 241 -20.53 -12.23 -3.12
CA GLN A 241 -20.02 -13.54 -2.67
C GLN A 241 -18.76 -13.38 -1.83
N ILE A 242 -18.59 -14.27 -0.83
CA ILE A 242 -17.34 -14.51 -0.13
C ILE A 242 -17.03 -15.99 -0.21
N ASP A 243 -15.90 -16.35 -0.81
CA ASP A 243 -15.47 -17.72 -0.98
C ASP A 243 -14.90 -18.33 0.31
N ILE A 244 -14.55 -19.61 0.25
CA ILE A 244 -14.06 -20.35 1.40
C ILE A 244 -12.74 -19.77 1.93
N PRO A 245 -11.69 -19.55 1.11
CA PRO A 245 -10.41 -19.04 1.62
C PRO A 245 -10.53 -17.64 2.24
N MET A 246 -11.32 -16.74 1.62
CA MET A 246 -11.49 -15.37 2.12
C MET A 246 -12.29 -15.33 3.42
N ALA A 247 -13.40 -16.09 3.51
CA ALA A 247 -14.17 -16.21 4.74
C ALA A 247 -13.34 -16.83 5.88
N ARG A 248 -12.53 -17.84 5.57
CA ARG A 248 -11.64 -18.48 6.54
C ARG A 248 -10.60 -17.50 7.06
N GLY A 249 -9.98 -16.73 6.16
CA GLY A 249 -9.02 -15.69 6.54
C GLY A 249 -9.61 -14.63 7.46
N LEU A 250 -10.83 -14.14 7.19
CA LEU A 250 -11.52 -13.21 8.09
C LEU A 250 -11.67 -13.80 9.49
N ILE A 251 -12.03 -15.08 9.58
CA ILE A 251 -12.22 -15.79 10.86
C ILE A 251 -10.88 -15.97 11.58
N ASP A 252 -9.85 -16.45 10.89
CA ASP A 252 -8.55 -16.74 11.48
C ASP A 252 -7.86 -15.47 12.01
N PHE A 253 -7.84 -14.41 11.21
CA PHE A 253 -7.26 -13.13 11.61
C PHE A 253 -8.04 -12.48 12.76
N ALA A 254 -9.37 -12.49 12.71
CA ALA A 254 -10.19 -11.95 13.79
C ALA A 254 -9.94 -12.69 15.13
N ARG A 255 -9.91 -14.03 15.11
CA ARG A 255 -9.63 -14.85 16.32
C ARG A 255 -8.29 -14.52 16.95
N HIS A 256 -7.28 -14.25 16.14
CA HIS A 256 -5.92 -13.99 16.60
C HIS A 256 -5.58 -12.50 16.74
N GLY A 257 -6.56 -11.60 16.63
CA GLY A 257 -6.34 -10.17 16.81
C GLY A 257 -5.45 -9.52 15.76
N GLN A 258 -5.33 -10.13 14.58
CA GLN A 258 -4.52 -9.62 13.50
C GLN A 258 -5.38 -8.81 12.51
N LEU A 259 -4.77 -7.84 11.81
CA LEU A 259 -5.49 -6.91 10.96
C LEU A 259 -5.99 -7.55 9.66
N SER A 260 -7.30 -7.48 9.42
CA SER A 260 -7.91 -7.74 8.11
C SER A 260 -8.24 -6.44 7.40
N ILE A 261 -7.71 -6.24 6.18
CA ILE A 261 -8.12 -5.15 5.29
C ILE A 261 -9.13 -5.74 4.31
N VAL A 262 -10.40 -5.39 4.52
CA VAL A 262 -11.49 -5.88 3.66
C VAL A 262 -11.56 -5.04 2.40
N THR A 263 -11.51 -5.70 1.26
CA THR A 263 -11.42 -4.99 -0.02
C THR A 263 -12.26 -5.68 -1.08
N PRO A 264 -13.50 -5.26 -1.30
CA PRO A 264 -14.24 -5.63 -2.51
C PRO A 264 -13.49 -5.14 -3.75
N PHE A 265 -13.26 -6.06 -4.69
CA PHE A 265 -12.70 -5.72 -6.00
C PHE A 265 -13.84 -5.65 -7.01
N THR A 266 -14.34 -4.44 -7.25
CA THR A 266 -15.54 -4.21 -8.07
C THR A 266 -15.19 -3.48 -9.36
N LEU A 267 -15.22 -4.21 -10.47
CA LEU A 267 -14.99 -3.63 -11.81
C LEU A 267 -16.33 -3.31 -12.48
N MET A 268 -16.60 -2.01 -12.63
CA MET A 268 -17.79 -1.52 -13.33
C MET A 268 -17.85 -2.05 -14.76
N GLY A 269 -19.01 -2.57 -15.14
CA GLY A 269 -19.24 -3.20 -16.44
C GLY A 269 -18.95 -4.70 -16.52
N ALA A 270 -18.32 -5.30 -15.50
CA ALA A 270 -18.07 -6.75 -15.42
C ALA A 270 -18.52 -7.34 -14.08
N MET A 271 -17.88 -6.97 -12.97
CA MET A 271 -18.15 -7.51 -11.64
C MET A 271 -19.14 -6.66 -10.84
N ALA A 272 -19.44 -5.47 -11.34
CA ALA A 272 -20.39 -4.52 -10.76
C ALA A 272 -21.22 -3.87 -11.88
N PRO A 273 -22.37 -3.24 -11.52
CA PRO A 273 -23.09 -2.40 -12.46
C PRO A 273 -22.21 -1.32 -13.06
N ILE A 274 -22.58 -0.79 -14.23
CA ILE A 274 -21.72 0.11 -15.02
C ILE A 274 -21.61 1.52 -14.44
N SER A 275 -22.54 1.94 -13.56
CA SER A 275 -22.49 3.27 -12.93
C SER A 275 -21.67 3.26 -11.63
N VAL A 276 -21.04 4.38 -11.32
CA VAL A 276 -20.24 4.56 -10.09
C VAL A 276 -21.11 4.33 -8.85
N GLU A 277 -22.31 4.89 -8.81
CA GLU A 277 -23.24 4.83 -7.69
C GLU A 277 -23.63 3.38 -7.36
N ALA A 278 -24.02 2.63 -8.38
CA ALA A 278 -24.45 1.24 -8.20
C ALA A 278 -23.27 0.31 -7.86
N ALA A 279 -22.09 0.55 -8.45
CA ALA A 279 -20.89 -0.18 -8.11
C ALA A 279 -20.42 0.11 -6.67
N MET A 280 -20.54 1.36 -6.24
CA MET A 280 -20.21 1.75 -4.86
C MET A 280 -21.20 1.22 -3.84
N THR A 281 -22.49 1.13 -4.17
CA THR A 281 -23.49 0.45 -3.33
C THR A 281 -23.11 -1.01 -3.11
N LEU A 282 -22.74 -1.74 -4.17
CA LEU A 282 -22.30 -3.12 -4.09
C LEU A 282 -21.02 -3.28 -3.26
N SER A 283 -19.98 -2.50 -3.61
CA SER A 283 -18.69 -2.53 -2.91
C SER A 283 -18.84 -2.24 -1.42
N HIS A 284 -19.65 -1.24 -1.08
CA HIS A 284 -19.91 -0.87 0.30
C HIS A 284 -20.62 -1.98 1.07
N ALA A 285 -21.67 -2.58 0.51
CA ALA A 285 -22.40 -3.68 1.12
C ALA A 285 -21.50 -4.91 1.36
N GLU A 286 -20.67 -5.29 0.40
CA GLU A 286 -19.73 -6.41 0.54
C GLU A 286 -18.70 -6.14 1.64
N ALA A 287 -18.17 -4.91 1.73
CA ALA A 287 -17.26 -4.53 2.80
C ALA A 287 -17.93 -4.59 4.18
N LEU A 288 -19.17 -4.09 4.29
CA LEU A 288 -19.95 -4.17 5.53
C LEU A 288 -20.23 -5.61 5.96
N ALA A 289 -20.56 -6.51 5.02
CA ALA A 289 -20.76 -7.93 5.31
C ALA A 289 -19.52 -8.60 5.88
N ALA A 290 -18.35 -8.34 5.28
CA ALA A 290 -17.09 -8.91 5.74
C ALA A 290 -16.66 -8.33 7.10
N ILE A 291 -16.83 -7.02 7.33
CA ILE A 291 -16.62 -6.40 8.65
C ILE A 291 -17.56 -7.03 9.69
N THR A 292 -18.82 -7.24 9.35
CA THR A 292 -19.79 -7.89 10.25
C THR A 292 -19.33 -9.28 10.65
N LEU A 293 -18.83 -10.09 9.71
CA LEU A 293 -18.28 -11.40 10.02
C LEU A 293 -17.12 -11.31 11.03
N THR A 294 -16.16 -10.40 10.81
CA THR A 294 -15.01 -10.26 11.72
C THR A 294 -15.45 -9.90 13.14
N GLN A 295 -16.43 -9.00 13.28
CA GLN A 295 -16.92 -8.56 14.58
C GLN A 295 -17.82 -9.61 15.28
N LEU A 296 -18.53 -10.45 14.52
CA LEU A 296 -19.25 -11.60 15.09
C LEU A 296 -18.30 -12.69 15.60
N VAL A 297 -17.14 -12.86 14.96
CA VAL A 297 -16.09 -13.78 15.42
C VAL A 297 -15.43 -13.27 16.69
N ARG A 298 -15.05 -12.01 16.72
CA ARG A 298 -14.42 -11.35 17.87
C ARG A 298 -14.77 -9.86 17.87
N PRO A 299 -15.63 -9.40 18.77
CA PRO A 299 -15.88 -7.97 18.95
C PRO A 299 -14.59 -7.20 19.23
N GLY A 300 -14.37 -6.10 18.53
CA GLY A 300 -13.14 -5.33 18.60
C GLY A 300 -11.97 -5.88 17.74
N ALA A 301 -12.19 -6.91 16.92
CA ALA A 301 -11.16 -7.43 16.01
C ALA A 301 -10.67 -6.32 15.07
N PRO A 302 -9.33 -6.19 14.87
CA PRO A 302 -8.75 -5.19 14.00
C PRO A 302 -9.21 -5.36 12.54
N VAL A 303 -9.84 -4.32 12.01
CA VAL A 303 -10.33 -4.32 10.63
C VAL A 303 -10.19 -2.95 10.02
N CYS A 304 -9.82 -2.91 8.73
CA CYS A 304 -9.81 -1.71 7.91
C CYS A 304 -10.87 -1.84 6.82
N TYR A 305 -11.75 -0.85 6.72
CA TYR A 305 -12.70 -0.73 5.61
C TYR A 305 -11.92 -0.48 4.32
N GLY A 306 -12.22 -1.19 3.25
CA GLY A 306 -11.51 -1.03 2.00
C GLY A 306 -12.44 -1.08 0.80
N THR A 307 -11.97 -0.47 -0.28
CA THR A 307 -12.60 -0.50 -1.59
C THR A 307 -11.52 -0.57 -2.67
N PHE A 308 -11.85 -1.21 -3.78
CA PHE A 308 -11.04 -1.17 -4.99
C PHE A 308 -11.98 -1.23 -6.19
N THR A 309 -12.52 -0.07 -6.56
CA THR A 309 -13.52 0.06 -7.62
C THR A 309 -12.94 0.84 -8.78
N SER A 310 -12.95 0.25 -9.96
CA SER A 310 -12.59 0.86 -11.24
C SER A 310 -13.53 0.34 -12.32
N ASN A 311 -13.23 0.57 -13.58
CA ASN A 311 -14.01 0.07 -14.71
C ASN A 311 -13.23 -0.94 -15.55
N VAL A 312 -13.92 -1.66 -16.42
CA VAL A 312 -13.27 -2.40 -17.50
C VAL A 312 -13.26 -1.58 -18.78
N ASP A 313 -12.30 -1.83 -19.64
CA ASP A 313 -12.42 -1.47 -21.05
C ASP A 313 -13.46 -2.38 -21.69
N MET A 314 -14.59 -1.83 -22.11
CA MET A 314 -15.71 -2.60 -22.68
C MET A 314 -15.38 -3.28 -24.01
N LYS A 315 -14.24 -2.98 -24.64
CA LYS A 315 -13.81 -3.62 -25.89
C LYS A 315 -12.98 -4.87 -25.64
N SER A 316 -12.05 -4.80 -24.71
CA SER A 316 -11.12 -5.89 -24.38
C SER A 316 -11.56 -6.72 -23.17
N GLY A 317 -12.41 -6.16 -22.29
CA GLY A 317 -12.74 -6.73 -20.99
C GLY A 317 -11.64 -6.58 -19.93
N ALA A 318 -10.52 -5.95 -20.28
CA ALA A 318 -9.41 -5.74 -19.35
C ALA A 318 -9.73 -4.67 -18.30
N PRO A 319 -9.24 -4.83 -17.06
CA PRO A 319 -9.35 -3.78 -16.05
C PRO A 319 -8.64 -2.50 -16.49
N ALA A 320 -9.28 -1.36 -16.28
CA ALA A 320 -8.73 -0.03 -16.54
C ALA A 320 -8.52 0.70 -15.21
N PHE A 321 -7.39 1.37 -15.04
CA PHE A 321 -7.03 2.10 -13.83
C PHE A 321 -6.59 3.53 -14.18
N GLY A 322 -6.62 4.43 -13.21
CA GLY A 322 -6.30 5.83 -13.44
C GLY A 322 -7.28 6.54 -14.37
N THR A 323 -8.50 6.03 -14.50
CA THR A 323 -9.57 6.62 -15.29
C THR A 323 -10.37 7.63 -14.48
N PRO A 324 -11.16 8.52 -15.13
CA PRO A 324 -12.10 9.39 -14.42
C PRO A 324 -13.08 8.62 -13.52
N GLU A 325 -13.51 7.43 -13.95
CA GLU A 325 -14.41 6.55 -13.21
C GLU A 325 -13.73 6.01 -11.93
N HIS A 326 -12.46 5.60 -12.03
CA HIS A 326 -11.65 5.18 -10.87
C HIS A 326 -11.51 6.33 -9.86
N PHE A 327 -11.22 7.55 -10.35
CA PHE A 327 -11.11 8.74 -9.51
C PHE A 327 -12.44 9.06 -8.80
N ARG A 328 -13.56 9.05 -9.53
CA ARG A 328 -14.90 9.26 -8.97
C ARG A 328 -15.27 8.21 -7.94
N ALA A 329 -14.99 6.93 -8.23
CA ALA A 329 -15.22 5.83 -7.30
C ALA A 329 -14.40 6.00 -6.01
N SER A 330 -13.16 6.48 -6.11
CA SER A 330 -12.33 6.79 -4.93
C SER A 330 -12.95 7.91 -4.09
N LEU A 331 -13.45 8.99 -4.70
CA LEU A 331 -14.13 10.07 -3.95
C LEU A 331 -15.41 9.58 -3.24
N ALA A 332 -16.24 8.79 -3.94
CA ALA A 332 -17.44 8.20 -3.37
C ALA A 332 -17.11 7.26 -2.20
N ALA A 333 -16.09 6.40 -2.38
CA ALA A 333 -15.60 5.48 -1.36
C ALA A 333 -15.11 6.21 -0.11
N GLY A 334 -14.36 7.31 -0.29
CA GLY A 334 -13.90 8.13 0.83
C GLY A 334 -15.07 8.78 1.59
N GLN A 335 -16.15 9.19 0.89
CA GLN A 335 -17.37 9.70 1.53
C GLN A 335 -18.06 8.58 2.34
N LEU A 336 -18.20 7.36 1.79
CA LEU A 336 -18.76 6.20 2.49
C LEU A 336 -17.89 5.77 3.69
N ALA A 337 -16.57 5.83 3.55
CA ALA A 337 -15.64 5.55 4.65
C ALA A 337 -15.86 6.48 5.85
N ARG A 338 -16.20 7.75 5.59
CA ARG A 338 -16.56 8.71 6.65
C ARG A 338 -17.89 8.39 7.31
N VAL A 339 -18.86 7.83 6.57
CA VAL A 339 -20.13 7.35 7.18
C VAL A 339 -19.86 6.25 8.18
N VAL A 340 -18.99 5.29 7.84
CA VAL A 340 -18.65 4.19 8.75
C VAL A 340 -17.58 4.55 9.77
N ASP A 341 -16.89 5.68 9.60
CA ASP A 341 -15.89 6.25 10.50
C ASP A 341 -14.78 5.23 10.87
N ARG A 342 -14.17 4.64 9.85
CA ARG A 342 -13.09 3.65 9.99
C ARG A 342 -11.91 4.01 9.11
N PRO A 343 -10.68 3.53 9.45
CA PRO A 343 -9.56 3.60 8.53
C PRO A 343 -9.96 3.02 7.18
N TRP A 344 -9.63 3.73 6.12
CA TRP A 344 -10.05 3.33 4.78
C TRP A 344 -8.86 3.05 3.87
N ARG A 345 -8.91 1.89 3.23
CA ARG A 345 -7.97 1.48 2.21
C ARG A 345 -8.52 1.77 0.82
N CYS A 346 -7.73 2.46 0.01
CA CYS A 346 -7.95 2.66 -1.41
C CYS A 346 -6.78 2.10 -2.22
N ALA A 347 -6.84 2.16 -3.54
CA ALA A 347 -5.77 1.70 -4.41
C ALA A 347 -5.43 2.73 -5.49
N SER A 348 -4.14 2.82 -5.80
CA SER A 348 -3.59 3.39 -7.01
C SER A 348 -3.35 2.26 -8.04
N GLY A 349 -2.44 2.44 -8.99
CA GLY A 349 -2.01 1.42 -9.94
C GLY A 349 -2.25 1.80 -11.39
N SER A 350 -1.82 0.93 -12.29
CA SER A 350 -1.86 1.17 -13.73
C SER A 350 -2.24 -0.08 -14.52
N ALA A 351 -2.98 0.10 -15.62
CA ALA A 351 -3.26 -0.93 -16.61
C ALA A 351 -2.21 -1.00 -17.72
N ALA A 352 -1.29 -0.05 -17.78
CA ALA A 352 -0.24 0.00 -18.80
C ALA A 352 0.64 -1.24 -18.78
N ASN A 353 1.09 -1.69 -19.95
CA ASN A 353 1.92 -2.88 -20.11
C ASN A 353 3.41 -2.62 -19.86
N ILE A 354 3.84 -1.36 -19.90
CA ILE A 354 5.24 -0.95 -19.70
C ILE A 354 5.30 0.33 -18.86
N ASN A 355 6.49 0.63 -18.31
CA ASN A 355 6.73 1.85 -17.55
C ASN A 355 6.98 3.04 -18.49
N ASP A 356 5.90 3.66 -18.95
CA ASP A 356 5.91 4.84 -19.84
C ASP A 356 5.00 5.96 -19.33
N SER A 357 4.67 6.92 -20.19
CA SER A 357 3.80 8.05 -19.84
C SER A 357 2.38 7.61 -19.46
N GLN A 358 1.85 6.54 -20.06
CA GLN A 358 0.54 5.99 -19.67
C GLN A 358 0.60 5.49 -18.23
N ALA A 359 1.59 4.67 -17.91
CA ALA A 359 1.78 4.11 -16.58
C ALA A 359 1.91 5.20 -15.51
N ALA A 360 2.68 6.26 -15.80
CA ALA A 360 2.86 7.40 -14.90
C ALA A 360 1.54 8.17 -14.68
N ASN A 361 0.82 8.48 -15.76
CA ASN A 361 -0.45 9.22 -15.69
C ASN A 361 -1.51 8.45 -14.91
N GLU A 362 -1.70 7.17 -15.22
CA GLU A 362 -2.71 6.32 -14.57
C GLU A 362 -2.45 6.21 -13.07
N THR A 363 -1.19 5.91 -12.69
CA THR A 363 -0.81 5.79 -11.27
C THR A 363 -1.00 7.11 -10.52
N GLN A 364 -0.53 8.22 -11.07
CA GLN A 364 -0.67 9.52 -10.42
C GLN A 364 -2.14 9.96 -10.31
N PHE A 365 -2.93 9.79 -11.37
CA PHE A 365 -4.33 10.19 -11.34
C PHE A 365 -5.13 9.38 -10.32
N ALA A 366 -4.91 8.07 -10.23
CA ALA A 366 -5.50 7.23 -9.20
C ALA A 366 -5.01 7.60 -7.79
N LEU A 367 -3.70 7.85 -7.62
CA LEU A 367 -3.13 8.28 -6.35
C LEU A 367 -3.76 9.59 -5.84
N TRP A 368 -3.87 10.60 -6.70
CA TRP A 368 -4.53 11.85 -6.33
C TRP A 368 -6.01 11.66 -5.98
N GLY A 369 -6.70 10.74 -6.67
CA GLY A 369 -8.06 10.33 -6.28
C GLY A 369 -8.12 9.80 -4.84
N CYS A 370 -7.16 8.95 -4.44
CA CYS A 370 -7.05 8.44 -3.07
C CYS A 370 -6.76 9.56 -2.06
N LEU A 371 -5.81 10.45 -2.37
CA LEU A 371 -5.40 11.55 -1.48
C LEU A 371 -6.56 12.53 -1.25
N MET A 372 -7.23 12.97 -2.32
CA MET A 372 -8.36 13.90 -2.25
C MET A 372 -9.60 13.27 -1.61
N ALA A 373 -9.72 11.96 -1.63
CA ALA A 373 -10.80 11.22 -0.96
C ALA A 373 -10.53 11.00 0.53
N GLY A 374 -9.29 11.21 1.02
CA GLY A 374 -8.91 11.03 2.42
C GLY A 374 -8.57 9.59 2.78
N ALA A 375 -7.94 8.83 1.88
CA ALA A 375 -7.50 7.46 2.14
C ALA A 375 -6.50 7.39 3.30
N THR A 376 -6.65 6.39 4.17
CA THR A 376 -5.68 6.05 5.22
C THR A 376 -4.58 5.16 4.67
N VAL A 377 -4.93 4.15 3.88
CA VAL A 377 -3.98 3.24 3.24
C VAL A 377 -4.15 3.30 1.74
N VAL A 378 -3.08 3.62 1.01
CA VAL A 378 -3.05 3.55 -0.45
C VAL A 378 -2.16 2.38 -0.83
N ILE A 379 -2.76 1.34 -1.41
CA ILE A 379 -2.03 0.19 -1.93
C ILE A 379 -1.87 0.25 -3.44
N HIS A 380 -1.03 -0.63 -3.96
CA HIS A 380 -0.57 -0.58 -5.35
C HIS A 380 0.05 0.78 -5.73
N ALA A 381 0.59 1.48 -4.72
CA ALA A 381 1.11 2.83 -4.89
C ALA A 381 2.40 2.88 -5.71
N ALA A 382 3.08 1.75 -5.90
CA ALA A 382 4.32 1.66 -6.65
C ALA A 382 4.52 0.32 -7.35
N GLY A 383 5.13 0.35 -8.54
CA GLY A 383 5.61 -0.82 -9.27
C GLY A 383 4.54 -1.63 -10.01
N TRP A 384 3.26 -1.26 -9.96
CA TRP A 384 2.15 -2.08 -10.43
C TRP A 384 1.79 -1.78 -11.89
N LEU A 385 1.81 -2.82 -12.75
CA LEU A 385 1.52 -2.78 -14.17
C LEU A 385 0.50 -3.86 -14.56
N GLU A 386 -0.01 -3.79 -15.78
CA GLU A 386 -0.92 -4.75 -16.41
C GLU A 386 -2.17 -5.05 -15.55
N GLY A 387 -2.69 -4.04 -14.85
CA GLY A 387 -3.83 -4.24 -13.96
C GLY A 387 -3.57 -5.21 -12.79
N GLY A 388 -2.31 -5.37 -12.38
CA GLY A 388 -1.89 -6.25 -11.28
C GLY A 388 -1.20 -7.54 -11.69
N LEU A 389 -1.04 -7.77 -12.98
CA LEU A 389 -0.41 -8.99 -13.47
C LEU A 389 1.13 -8.92 -13.45
N THR A 390 1.70 -7.73 -13.34
CA THR A 390 3.17 -7.55 -13.38
C THR A 390 3.63 -6.46 -12.41
N VAL A 391 4.71 -6.73 -11.68
CA VAL A 391 5.49 -5.74 -10.94
C VAL A 391 6.73 -5.35 -11.73
N SER A 392 7.00 -4.04 -11.87
CA SER A 392 8.18 -3.51 -12.56
C SER A 392 9.14 -2.88 -11.57
N TYR A 393 10.44 -3.23 -11.70
CA TYR A 393 11.51 -2.67 -10.89
C TYR A 393 11.71 -1.17 -11.16
N GLU A 394 11.76 -0.77 -12.44
CA GLU A 394 11.91 0.64 -12.81
C GLU A 394 10.70 1.45 -12.39
N LYS A 395 9.48 0.89 -12.60
CA LYS A 395 8.27 1.58 -12.17
C LYS A 395 8.21 1.74 -10.66
N MET A 396 8.67 0.74 -9.90
CA MET A 396 8.74 0.87 -8.45
C MET A 396 9.58 2.10 -8.05
N VAL A 397 10.75 2.29 -8.67
CA VAL A 397 11.62 3.44 -8.36
C VAL A 397 11.03 4.76 -8.86
N THR A 398 10.45 4.80 -10.06
CA THR A 398 9.83 6.03 -10.58
C THR A 398 8.59 6.44 -9.78
N ASP A 399 7.81 5.49 -9.29
CA ASP A 399 6.68 5.78 -8.42
C ASP A 399 7.14 6.24 -7.02
N MET A 400 8.30 5.74 -6.51
CA MET A 400 8.86 6.24 -5.25
C MET A 400 9.12 7.74 -5.27
N GLU A 401 9.58 8.29 -6.39
CA GLU A 401 9.74 9.73 -6.52
C GLU A 401 8.42 10.47 -6.27
N VAL A 402 7.33 9.99 -6.88
CA VAL A 402 6.00 10.58 -6.69
C VAL A 402 5.54 10.47 -5.24
N LEU A 403 5.74 9.31 -4.59
CA LEU A 403 5.36 9.13 -3.19
C LEU A 403 6.18 10.00 -2.24
N GLN A 404 7.48 10.18 -2.50
CA GLN A 404 8.33 11.09 -1.73
C GLN A 404 7.89 12.55 -1.92
N MET A 405 7.54 12.97 -3.14
CA MET A 405 6.98 14.31 -3.39
C MET A 405 5.67 14.52 -2.62
N VAL A 406 4.79 13.50 -2.55
CA VAL A 406 3.58 13.57 -1.71
C VAL A 406 3.93 13.66 -0.24
N ALA A 407 4.91 12.90 0.24
CA ALA A 407 5.37 12.96 1.63
C ALA A 407 5.93 14.34 2.00
N GLU A 408 6.64 15.00 1.08
CA GLU A 408 7.09 16.39 1.24
C GLU A 408 5.91 17.37 1.40
N LEU A 409 4.82 17.16 0.67
CA LEU A 409 3.61 17.95 0.82
C LEU A 409 2.87 17.68 2.14
N CYS A 410 3.08 16.51 2.75
CA CYS A 410 2.52 16.15 4.06
C CYS A 410 3.36 16.67 5.23
N ALA A 411 4.57 17.16 4.96
CA ALA A 411 5.45 17.68 6.00
C ALA A 411 4.93 19.02 6.55
N ASP A 412 5.00 19.19 7.86
CA ASP A 412 4.72 20.47 8.49
C ASP A 412 5.85 21.46 8.16
N THR A 413 5.55 22.43 7.30
CA THR A 413 6.46 23.53 6.99
C THR A 413 5.96 24.81 7.66
N ALA A 414 6.75 25.36 8.58
CA ALA A 414 6.46 26.67 9.14
C ALA A 414 6.76 27.73 8.06
N PRO A 415 5.80 28.61 7.71
CA PRO A 415 6.08 29.70 6.78
C PRO A 415 7.07 30.68 7.39
N ASP A 416 7.88 31.30 6.55
CA ASP A 416 8.74 32.42 6.97
C ASP A 416 7.90 33.57 7.56
N ASN A 417 8.45 34.21 8.57
CA ASN A 417 7.89 35.48 9.02
C ASN A 417 7.91 36.50 7.84
N PRO A 418 6.79 37.22 7.56
CA PRO A 418 6.75 38.21 6.48
C PRO A 418 7.91 39.21 6.48
N GLN A 419 8.47 39.55 7.66
CA GLN A 419 9.63 40.42 7.75
C GLN A 419 10.89 39.76 7.17
N VAL A 420 11.12 38.48 7.40
CA VAL A 420 12.23 37.72 6.78
C VAL A 420 12.14 37.76 5.26
N SER A 421 10.91 37.62 4.71
CA SER A 421 10.68 37.72 3.28
C SER A 421 10.97 39.10 2.73
N LEU A 422 10.58 40.18 3.43
CA LEU A 422 10.84 41.55 3.02
C LEU A 422 12.35 41.88 3.05
N ASP A 423 13.06 41.43 4.09
CA ASP A 423 14.50 41.61 4.21
C ASP A 423 15.25 40.91 3.07
N ALA A 424 14.86 39.67 2.76
CA ALA A 424 15.43 38.92 1.63
C ALA A 424 15.15 39.61 0.28
N LEU A 425 13.94 40.14 0.07
CA LEU A 425 13.59 40.90 -1.13
C LEU A 425 14.40 42.20 -1.26
N ALA A 426 14.69 42.87 -0.15
CA ALA A 426 15.45 44.12 -0.13
C ALA A 426 16.95 43.93 -0.50
N GLU A 427 17.48 42.71 -0.40
CA GLU A 427 18.86 42.42 -0.77
C GLU A 427 19.12 42.51 -2.29
N VAL A 428 18.09 42.45 -3.12
CA VAL A 428 18.23 42.34 -4.58
C VAL A 428 17.52 43.51 -5.28
N ALA A 429 18.26 44.25 -6.08
CA ALA A 429 17.68 45.32 -6.87
C ALA A 429 16.69 44.79 -7.93
N PRO A 430 15.70 45.60 -8.34
CA PRO A 430 14.77 45.23 -9.41
C PRO A 430 15.52 44.80 -10.68
N GLY A 431 15.13 43.63 -11.23
CA GLY A 431 15.79 43.02 -12.39
C GLY A 431 17.05 42.20 -12.09
N GLY A 432 17.47 42.13 -10.81
CA GLY A 432 18.56 41.28 -10.34
C GLY A 432 18.16 39.81 -10.17
N HIS A 433 18.99 39.06 -9.43
CA HIS A 433 18.76 37.64 -9.14
C HIS A 433 19.19 37.27 -7.72
N PHE A 434 18.52 36.29 -7.11
CA PHE A 434 18.74 35.89 -5.71
C PHE A 434 19.83 34.83 -5.51
N PHE A 435 20.56 34.39 -6.53
CA PHE A 435 21.54 33.29 -6.40
C PHE A 435 22.62 33.53 -5.35
N ALA A 436 22.99 34.80 -5.07
CA ALA A 436 24.00 35.17 -4.08
C ALA A 436 23.41 35.85 -2.85
N ALA A 437 22.11 36.02 -2.74
CA ALA A 437 21.45 36.61 -1.58
C ALA A 437 21.69 35.74 -0.34
N ALA A 438 21.83 36.39 0.84
CA ALA A 438 22.10 35.69 2.09
C ALA A 438 21.04 34.65 2.42
N HIS A 439 19.76 34.98 2.19
CA HIS A 439 18.64 34.06 2.36
C HIS A 439 18.78 32.81 1.51
N THR A 440 19.09 32.93 0.22
CA THR A 440 19.30 31.78 -0.69
C THR A 440 20.52 30.98 -0.26
N MET A 441 21.63 31.62 0.05
CA MET A 441 22.88 30.94 0.44
C MET A 441 22.75 30.12 1.72
N ALA A 442 21.90 30.57 2.64
CA ALA A 442 21.63 29.85 3.88
C ALA A 442 20.76 28.56 3.67
N ARG A 443 19.97 28.50 2.60
CA ARG A 443 18.89 27.51 2.45
C ARG A 443 18.93 26.66 1.18
N TYR A 444 19.71 27.00 0.16
CA TYR A 444 19.66 26.36 -1.16
C TYR A 444 19.89 24.85 -1.15
N GLN A 445 20.44 24.27 -0.09
CA GLN A 445 20.67 22.84 0.06
C GLN A 445 19.52 22.11 0.79
N THR A 446 18.65 22.84 1.47
CA THR A 446 17.65 22.27 2.36
C THR A 446 16.22 22.68 2.03
N GLU A 447 16.03 23.73 1.24
CA GLU A 447 14.71 24.29 0.97
C GLU A 447 13.92 23.51 -0.09
N PHE A 448 14.61 22.97 -1.09
CA PHE A 448 13.97 22.28 -2.20
C PHE A 448 14.11 20.77 -2.08
N TYR A 449 13.09 20.07 -2.56
CA TYR A 449 13.12 18.63 -2.74
C TYR A 449 14.29 18.22 -3.66
N GLU A 450 15.06 17.21 -3.26
CA GLU A 450 16.08 16.59 -4.10
C GLU A 450 15.50 15.35 -4.79
N PRO A 451 15.46 15.32 -6.13
CA PRO A 451 14.80 14.22 -6.87
C PRO A 451 15.59 12.92 -6.76
N LEU A 452 14.84 11.81 -6.72
CA LEU A 452 15.38 10.46 -6.79
C LEU A 452 15.76 10.07 -8.23
N VAL A 453 14.87 10.34 -9.18
CA VAL A 453 14.96 9.91 -10.58
C VAL A 453 14.98 11.09 -11.55
N ALA A 454 14.25 12.20 -11.25
CA ALA A 454 14.16 13.32 -12.15
C ALA A 454 15.53 13.99 -12.39
N ASP A 455 15.74 14.49 -13.60
CA ASP A 455 16.95 15.20 -14.01
C ASP A 455 16.54 16.58 -14.53
N TRP A 456 16.92 17.62 -13.80
CA TRP A 456 16.62 19.01 -14.14
C TRP A 456 17.78 19.73 -14.84
N ALA A 457 18.79 19.00 -15.30
CA ALA A 457 19.87 19.55 -16.07
C ALA A 457 19.36 20.12 -17.41
N ASN A 458 20.02 21.16 -17.91
CA ASN A 458 19.75 21.64 -19.25
C ASN A 458 20.14 20.58 -20.30
N PHE A 459 19.59 20.69 -21.52
CA PHE A 459 19.74 19.69 -22.58
C PHE A 459 21.21 19.32 -22.86
N GLY A 460 22.12 20.31 -22.89
CA GLY A 460 23.56 20.07 -23.13
C GLY A 460 24.18 19.24 -22.00
N SER A 461 23.96 19.61 -20.75
CA SER A 461 24.48 18.85 -19.60
C SER A 461 23.88 17.46 -19.50
N TRP A 462 22.59 17.31 -19.81
CA TRP A 462 21.92 16.01 -19.86
C TRP A 462 22.53 15.12 -20.98
N THR A 463 22.79 15.67 -22.17
CA THR A 463 23.44 14.96 -23.28
C THR A 463 24.85 14.52 -22.88
N ASP A 464 25.63 15.42 -22.29
CA ASP A 464 27.00 15.14 -21.84
C ASP A 464 27.06 14.07 -20.74
N SER A 465 26.00 13.93 -19.95
CA SER A 465 25.85 12.90 -18.91
C SER A 465 25.34 11.55 -19.44
N GLY A 466 25.12 11.42 -20.77
CA GLY A 466 24.73 10.18 -21.43
C GLY A 466 23.26 10.08 -21.82
N ALA A 467 22.51 11.18 -21.78
CA ALA A 467 21.12 11.30 -22.27
C ALA A 467 20.16 10.19 -21.78
N LYS A 468 20.29 9.79 -20.50
CA LYS A 468 19.52 8.67 -19.94
C LYS A 468 18.06 9.05 -19.73
N THR A 469 17.16 8.14 -20.10
CA THR A 469 15.73 8.21 -19.73
C THR A 469 15.52 8.00 -18.22
N ALA A 470 14.35 8.38 -17.69
CA ALA A 470 14.00 8.13 -16.30
C ALA A 470 14.06 6.63 -15.94
N SER A 471 13.56 5.75 -16.82
CA SER A 471 13.62 4.30 -16.61
C SER A 471 15.08 3.78 -16.56
N GLN A 472 15.97 4.28 -17.40
CA GLN A 472 17.39 3.90 -17.36
C GLN A 472 18.11 4.38 -16.09
N ARG A 473 17.74 5.56 -15.56
CA ARG A 473 18.23 6.02 -14.26
C ARG A 473 17.68 5.13 -13.13
N ALA A 474 16.39 4.81 -13.17
CA ALA A 474 15.76 3.91 -12.22
C ALA A 474 16.41 2.52 -12.20
N THR A 475 16.83 1.97 -13.37
CA THR A 475 17.58 0.72 -13.45
C THR A 475 18.88 0.80 -12.63
N GLY A 476 19.63 1.88 -12.75
CA GLY A 476 20.85 2.08 -11.95
C GLY A 476 20.58 2.11 -10.46
N ILE A 477 19.48 2.77 -10.06
CA ILE A 477 19.08 2.93 -8.65
C ILE A 477 18.68 1.59 -8.05
N TRP A 478 17.74 0.85 -8.67
CA TRP A 478 17.27 -0.40 -8.08
C TRP A 478 18.38 -1.46 -8.02
N LYS A 479 19.27 -1.51 -9.02
CA LYS A 479 20.42 -2.44 -9.02
C LYS A 479 21.40 -2.13 -7.88
N ASP A 480 21.69 -0.86 -7.64
CA ASP A 480 22.54 -0.43 -6.53
C ASP A 480 21.91 -0.82 -5.18
N ILE A 481 20.62 -0.57 -4.97
CA ILE A 481 19.90 -0.93 -3.74
C ILE A 481 19.93 -2.46 -3.50
N VAL A 482 19.58 -3.24 -4.53
CA VAL A 482 19.53 -4.72 -4.40
C VAL A 482 20.89 -5.32 -4.16
N SER A 483 21.96 -4.73 -4.74
CA SER A 483 23.34 -5.21 -4.56
C SER A 483 23.90 -4.97 -3.17
N ARG A 484 23.34 -4.04 -2.41
CA ARG A 484 23.77 -3.77 -1.03
C ARG A 484 23.25 -4.86 -0.11
N ASP A 485 24.10 -5.34 0.79
CA ASP A 485 23.62 -6.19 1.88
C ASP A 485 22.69 -5.34 2.76
N ALA A 486 21.44 -5.74 2.81
CA ALA A 486 20.49 -5.16 3.76
C ALA A 486 20.89 -5.64 5.16
N ALA A 487 21.80 -4.92 5.80
CA ALA A 487 22.28 -5.24 7.14
C ALA A 487 21.19 -4.90 8.18
N LEU A 488 20.09 -5.65 8.15
CA LEU A 488 19.19 -5.73 9.30
C LEU A 488 19.90 -6.62 10.33
N VAL A 489 20.26 -6.04 11.46
CA VAL A 489 20.86 -6.80 12.56
C VAL A 489 19.74 -7.60 13.22
N HIS A 490 19.70 -8.90 12.92
CA HIS A 490 18.82 -9.85 13.57
C HIS A 490 19.58 -10.68 14.60
N ASP A 491 18.88 -11.10 15.63
CA ASP A 491 19.39 -12.11 16.57
C ASP A 491 19.59 -13.44 15.83
N ALA A 492 20.83 -13.90 15.76
CA ALA A 492 21.21 -15.14 15.07
C ALA A 492 20.47 -16.38 15.65
N ALA A 493 20.16 -16.38 16.95
CA ALA A 493 19.41 -17.47 17.56
C ALA A 493 17.95 -17.52 17.05
N ARG A 494 17.31 -16.36 16.84
CA ARG A 494 15.96 -16.30 16.27
C ARG A 494 15.91 -16.72 14.81
N ILE A 495 16.92 -16.35 14.03
CA ILE A 495 17.04 -16.83 12.63
C ILE A 495 17.22 -18.35 12.63
N GLY A 496 18.12 -18.88 13.47
CA GLY A 496 18.34 -20.33 13.57
C GLY A 496 17.07 -21.09 13.96
N ALA A 497 16.35 -20.62 14.99
CA ALA A 497 15.09 -21.24 15.42
C ALA A 497 14.03 -21.24 14.30
N MET A 498 13.89 -20.13 13.56
CA MET A 498 12.99 -20.05 12.42
C MET A 498 13.39 -21.03 11.30
N GLN A 499 14.69 -21.15 11.00
CA GLN A 499 15.18 -22.10 9.99
C GLN A 499 14.95 -23.54 10.41
N ASP A 500 15.16 -23.89 11.69
CA ASP A 500 14.85 -25.21 12.25
C ASP A 500 13.37 -25.52 12.16
N PHE A 501 12.49 -24.55 12.46
CA PHE A 501 11.04 -24.67 12.27
C PHE A 501 10.69 -24.97 10.81
N ILE A 502 11.20 -24.18 9.87
CA ILE A 502 10.96 -24.36 8.43
C ILE A 502 11.44 -25.74 7.97
N ALA A 503 12.64 -26.17 8.40
CA ALA A 503 13.19 -27.48 8.06
C ALA A 503 12.31 -28.62 8.56
N ALA A 504 11.85 -28.56 9.82
CA ALA A 504 10.99 -29.56 10.41
C ALA A 504 9.62 -29.65 9.68
N ARG A 505 8.99 -28.50 9.40
CA ARG A 505 7.71 -28.44 8.68
C ARG A 505 7.84 -28.90 7.23
N THR A 506 8.94 -28.54 6.55
CA THR A 506 9.26 -29.01 5.19
C THR A 506 9.42 -30.52 5.14
N ALA A 507 10.15 -31.11 6.11
CA ALA A 507 10.30 -32.56 6.22
C ALA A 507 8.97 -33.29 6.48
N ALA A 508 8.01 -32.63 7.16
CA ALA A 508 6.67 -33.13 7.36
C ALA A 508 5.73 -32.98 6.12
N GLY A 509 6.21 -32.36 5.03
CA GLY A 509 5.46 -32.18 3.79
C GLY A 509 4.85 -30.79 3.60
N GLY A 510 5.08 -29.87 4.52
CA GLY A 510 4.53 -28.51 4.49
C GLY A 510 3.02 -28.47 4.68
N ALA A 511 2.42 -27.30 4.40
CA ALA A 511 0.97 -27.11 4.46
C ALA A 511 0.41 -26.74 3.09
N LEU A 512 -0.55 -27.53 2.59
CA LEU A 512 -1.24 -27.22 1.34
C LEU A 512 -2.20 -26.05 1.54
N PRO A 513 -2.36 -25.18 0.54
CA PRO A 513 -3.41 -24.17 0.56
C PRO A 513 -4.79 -24.86 0.53
N GLU A 514 -5.75 -24.31 1.26
CA GLU A 514 -7.15 -24.72 1.15
C GLU A 514 -7.80 -24.02 -0.05
N SER A 515 -8.63 -24.76 -0.81
CA SER A 515 -9.36 -24.27 -1.98
C SER A 515 -10.85 -24.05 -1.67
#